data_63fc90a85e6b11dd9e28d0c56a9e1737
#
_entry.id   63fc90a85e6b11dd9e28d0c56a9e1737
#
_cell.length_a   1.000
_cell.length_b   1.000
_cell.length_c   1.000
_cell.angle_alpha   90.00
_cell.angle_beta   90.00
_cell.angle_gamma   90.00
#
_symmetry.space_group_name_H-M   'P 1'
#
loop_
_entity.id
_entity.type
_entity.pdbx_description
1 polymer ?
#
loop_
_entity_poly.entity_id
_entity_poly.type
_entity_poly.pdbx_seq_one_letter_code
_entity_poly.pdbx_strand_id
1 'polypeptide(L)'
;MVAFLKYTDEQRRQAFLLTAQKKGLPEPIIEKDWWVTQVLNIVFDLEIADQLVFKGGTSLSKGWNLIERFSEDIDLAINPAYFGVTDLPTKKQIKSLRKRSSLFVAQELAGLLQQALDDAGLSGECRLEVQPDGEGDGTYPEPRVISLYYRSLYEESSISYVQPIVKLEVGARSLIEPTEEIVCRSMVSEILPVEDYKNVAISVAAPQKTFLEKVFLLHELFSIERKSLSANRRSRHLYDIERMMDKPFAIEAVKDDALWEHIRQHRMAFTAMAGVDYNEHMRAELCLTPPERWMREWKDDYQRMSGTMIYGEKLPFEQLVARMKELEKRFRE
;
A
#
# COMPACT_ATOMS: atom_id res chain seq x y z
N MET A 1 -24.69 10.29 -5.99
CA MET A 1 -24.16 11.17 -4.91
C MET A 1 -24.02 10.36 -3.65
N VAL A 2 -22.84 10.43 -3.02
CA VAL A 2 -22.56 9.72 -1.75
C VAL A 2 -23.48 10.27 -0.64
N ALA A 3 -24.21 9.39 0.04
CA ALA A 3 -25.25 9.79 1.01
C ALA A 3 -24.68 10.65 2.16
N PHE A 4 -23.46 10.36 2.61
CA PHE A 4 -22.79 11.08 3.71
C PHE A 4 -22.53 12.57 3.40
N LEU A 5 -22.38 12.94 2.11
CA LEU A 5 -22.21 14.36 1.71
C LEU A 5 -23.49 15.20 1.83
N LYS A 6 -24.65 14.57 2.02
CA LYS A 6 -25.91 15.27 2.29
C LYS A 6 -25.98 15.82 3.72
N TYR A 7 -25.13 15.30 4.62
CA TYR A 7 -25.02 15.81 6.00
C TYR A 7 -24.29 17.15 6.02
N THR A 8 -24.68 18.00 6.97
CA THR A 8 -23.96 19.26 7.23
C THR A 8 -22.54 18.96 7.75
N ASP A 9 -21.65 19.93 7.68
CA ASP A 9 -20.28 19.80 8.22
C ASP A 9 -20.31 19.43 9.71
N GLU A 10 -21.25 20.00 10.48
CA GLU A 10 -21.40 19.67 11.89
C GLU A 10 -21.84 18.22 12.11
N GLN A 11 -22.77 17.73 11.33
CA GLN A 11 -23.21 16.33 11.40
C GLN A 11 -22.10 15.36 11.00
N ARG A 12 -21.29 15.71 9.97
CA ARG A 12 -20.12 14.94 9.57
C ARG A 12 -19.05 14.92 10.67
N ARG A 13 -18.72 16.06 11.28
CA ARG A 13 -17.81 16.14 12.42
C ARG A 13 -18.29 15.29 13.60
N GLN A 14 -19.57 15.33 13.91
CA GLN A 14 -20.15 14.51 14.98
C GLN A 14 -20.01 13.00 14.69
N ALA A 15 -20.20 12.57 13.44
CA ALA A 15 -20.00 11.18 13.03
C ALA A 15 -18.51 10.76 13.15
N PHE A 16 -17.58 11.62 12.72
CA PHE A 16 -16.16 11.37 12.89
C PHE A 16 -15.75 11.32 14.36
N LEU A 17 -16.24 12.23 15.20
CA LEU A 17 -15.97 12.25 16.64
C LEU A 17 -16.45 10.95 17.33
N LEU A 18 -17.68 10.51 17.07
CA LEU A 18 -18.22 9.27 17.64
C LEU A 18 -17.42 8.04 17.21
N THR A 19 -17.00 8.00 15.95
CA THR A 19 -16.16 6.92 15.41
C THR A 19 -14.77 6.96 16.03
N ALA A 20 -14.17 8.15 16.13
CA ALA A 20 -12.87 8.37 16.74
C ALA A 20 -12.80 7.88 18.19
N GLN A 21 -13.82 8.21 18.98
CA GLN A 21 -13.95 7.76 20.38
C GLN A 21 -14.03 6.23 20.47
N LYS A 22 -14.78 5.57 19.57
CA LYS A 22 -14.89 4.10 19.56
C LYS A 22 -13.63 3.39 19.10
N LYS A 23 -12.92 3.97 18.12
CA LYS A 23 -11.71 3.38 17.53
C LYS A 23 -10.43 3.78 18.30
N GLY A 24 -10.50 4.76 19.21
CA GLY A 24 -9.30 5.30 19.90
C GLY A 24 -8.34 6.03 18.96
N LEU A 25 -8.86 6.63 17.89
CA LEU A 25 -8.10 7.31 16.84
C LEU A 25 -8.47 8.80 16.77
N PRO A 26 -7.56 9.68 16.33
CA PRO A 26 -7.89 11.08 16.04
C PRO A 26 -8.94 11.23 14.92
N GLU A 27 -9.81 12.21 15.05
CA GLU A 27 -10.87 12.52 14.07
C GLU A 27 -10.37 12.73 12.63
N PRO A 28 -9.24 13.44 12.38
CA PRO A 28 -8.71 13.58 11.01
C PRO A 28 -8.26 12.26 10.37
N ILE A 29 -7.90 11.25 11.19
CA ILE A 29 -7.61 9.90 10.68
C ILE A 29 -8.91 9.21 10.22
N ILE A 30 -10.01 9.38 10.96
CA ILE A 30 -11.32 8.84 10.57
C ILE A 30 -11.84 9.52 9.31
N GLU A 31 -11.70 10.85 9.20
CA GLU A 31 -12.03 11.59 7.98
C GLU A 31 -11.23 11.05 6.78
N LYS A 32 -9.93 10.89 6.94
CA LYS A 32 -9.07 10.37 5.87
C LYS A 32 -9.40 8.91 5.50
N ASP A 33 -9.70 8.07 6.46
CA ASP A 33 -10.17 6.71 6.22
C ASP A 33 -11.45 6.69 5.37
N TRP A 34 -12.38 7.60 5.67
CA TRP A 34 -13.59 7.75 4.88
C TRP A 34 -13.25 8.11 3.43
N TRP A 35 -12.41 9.13 3.20
CA TRP A 35 -11.99 9.52 1.86
C TRP A 35 -11.27 8.39 1.10
N VAL A 36 -10.33 7.70 1.75
CA VAL A 36 -9.62 6.54 1.17
C VAL A 36 -10.64 5.48 0.73
N THR A 37 -11.66 5.21 1.54
CA THR A 37 -12.67 4.20 1.21
C THR A 37 -13.54 4.63 0.03
N GLN A 38 -14.00 5.89 -0.01
CA GLN A 38 -14.81 6.38 -1.13
C GLN A 38 -14.02 6.30 -2.44
N VAL A 39 -12.77 6.78 -2.44
CA VAL A 39 -11.89 6.76 -3.63
C VAL A 39 -11.63 5.32 -4.07
N LEU A 40 -11.36 4.41 -3.14
CA LEU A 40 -11.11 3.00 -3.43
C LEU A 40 -12.34 2.34 -4.08
N ASN A 41 -13.54 2.55 -3.49
CA ASN A 41 -14.78 2.01 -4.05
C ASN A 41 -15.10 2.60 -5.43
N ILE A 42 -14.82 3.89 -5.65
CA ILE A 42 -15.00 4.54 -6.96
C ILE A 42 -14.05 3.94 -8.00
N VAL A 43 -12.78 3.76 -7.65
CA VAL A 43 -11.77 3.18 -8.56
C VAL A 43 -12.17 1.76 -9.00
N PHE A 44 -12.68 0.96 -8.07
CA PHE A 44 -13.12 -0.41 -8.38
C PHE A 44 -14.56 -0.51 -8.94
N ASP A 45 -15.25 0.62 -9.14
CA ASP A 45 -16.49 0.73 -9.90
C ASP A 45 -16.25 1.22 -11.36
N LEU A 46 -14.99 1.54 -11.73
CA LEU A 46 -14.61 1.90 -13.08
C LEU A 46 -14.60 0.67 -14.00
N GLU A 47 -14.84 0.88 -15.29
CA GLU A 47 -14.79 -0.19 -16.32
C GLU A 47 -13.45 -0.92 -16.43
N ILE A 48 -12.36 -0.32 -15.90
CA ILE A 48 -11.02 -0.95 -15.85
C ILE A 48 -10.80 -1.76 -14.57
N ALA A 49 -11.73 -1.84 -13.65
CA ALA A 49 -11.56 -2.48 -12.33
C ALA A 49 -11.01 -3.92 -12.42
N ASP A 50 -11.46 -4.70 -13.41
CA ASP A 50 -10.99 -6.07 -13.65
C ASP A 50 -9.48 -6.17 -13.96
N GLN A 51 -8.84 -5.05 -14.30
CA GLN A 51 -7.41 -4.97 -14.57
C GLN A 51 -6.61 -4.42 -13.39
N LEU A 52 -7.28 -4.06 -12.30
CA LEU A 52 -6.67 -3.44 -11.13
C LEU A 52 -6.59 -4.40 -9.95
N VAL A 53 -5.51 -4.30 -9.19
CA VAL A 53 -5.35 -5.00 -7.91
C VAL A 53 -4.94 -4.02 -6.84
N PHE A 54 -5.69 -3.96 -5.75
CA PHE A 54 -5.34 -3.22 -4.55
C PHE A 54 -4.30 -3.96 -3.74
N LYS A 55 -3.22 -3.30 -3.35
CA LYS A 55 -2.07 -3.90 -2.66
C LYS A 55 -1.48 -3.00 -1.58
N GLY A 56 -0.33 -3.35 -1.06
CA GLY A 56 0.45 -2.50 -0.17
C GLY A 56 -0.01 -2.49 1.28
N GLY A 57 0.39 -1.46 2.02
CA GLY A 57 0.08 -1.35 3.45
C GLY A 57 -1.40 -1.12 3.74
N THR A 58 -2.05 -0.31 2.91
CA THR A 58 -3.47 0.01 3.08
C THR A 58 -4.36 -1.20 2.79
N SER A 59 -3.96 -2.10 1.87
CA SER A 59 -4.67 -3.35 1.67
C SER A 59 -4.56 -4.28 2.89
N LEU A 60 -3.42 -4.31 3.58
CA LEU A 60 -3.25 -5.10 4.79
C LEU A 60 -4.10 -4.58 5.97
N SER A 61 -4.24 -3.26 6.12
CA SER A 61 -5.05 -2.67 7.20
C SER A 61 -6.53 -2.69 6.87
N LYS A 62 -6.91 -2.17 5.70
CA LYS A 62 -8.32 -1.95 5.32
C LYS A 62 -8.97 -3.18 4.68
N GLY A 63 -8.20 -3.92 3.88
CA GLY A 63 -8.69 -5.12 3.22
C GLY A 63 -8.69 -6.35 4.13
N TRP A 64 -7.57 -6.58 4.80
CA TRP A 64 -7.33 -7.81 5.55
C TRP A 64 -7.41 -7.64 7.07
N ASN A 65 -7.43 -6.42 7.59
CA ASN A 65 -7.38 -6.13 9.04
C ASN A 65 -6.22 -6.84 9.76
N LEU A 66 -5.05 -6.90 9.10
CA LEU A 66 -3.87 -7.62 9.57
C LEU A 66 -2.89 -6.76 10.33
N ILE A 67 -2.93 -5.44 10.10
CA ILE A 67 -2.04 -4.46 10.74
C ILE A 67 -2.84 -3.32 11.35
N GLU A 68 -2.41 -2.87 12.51
CA GLU A 68 -3.03 -1.77 13.26
C GLU A 68 -2.13 -0.53 13.23
N ARG A 69 -1.76 -0.14 12.04
CA ARG A 69 -1.07 1.12 11.78
C ARG A 69 -1.76 1.90 10.70
N PHE A 70 -1.67 3.22 10.80
CA PHE A 70 -2.19 4.11 9.80
C PHE A 70 -1.45 3.92 8.45
N SER A 71 -2.22 3.75 7.40
CA SER A 71 -1.76 3.68 6.03
C SER A 71 -2.75 4.44 5.15
N GLU A 72 -2.24 5.37 4.37
CA GLU A 72 -3.02 6.43 3.75
C GLU A 72 -3.00 6.43 2.22
N ASP A 73 -2.02 5.72 1.63
CA ASP A 73 -1.84 5.65 0.20
C ASP A 73 -2.60 4.45 -0.36
N ILE A 74 -3.21 4.59 -1.53
CA ILE A 74 -3.85 3.52 -2.28
C ILE A 74 -2.86 3.01 -3.32
N ASP A 75 -2.22 1.88 -3.04
CA ASP A 75 -1.32 1.21 -3.98
C ASP A 75 -2.12 0.34 -4.95
N LEU A 76 -2.03 0.60 -6.25
CA LEU A 76 -2.73 -0.14 -7.30
C LEU A 76 -1.74 -0.75 -8.29
N ALA A 77 -1.95 -2.02 -8.60
CA ALA A 77 -1.29 -2.69 -9.71
C ALA A 77 -2.25 -2.78 -10.90
N ILE A 78 -1.78 -2.38 -12.09
CA ILE A 78 -2.48 -2.68 -13.35
C ILE A 78 -1.88 -3.96 -13.91
N ASN A 79 -2.72 -4.88 -14.36
CA ASN A 79 -2.28 -6.12 -14.99
C ASN A 79 -1.39 -5.80 -16.22
N PRO A 80 -0.13 -6.26 -16.26
CA PRO A 80 0.76 -6.05 -17.42
C PRO A 80 0.18 -6.57 -18.73
N ALA A 81 -0.66 -7.61 -18.67
CA ALA A 81 -1.34 -8.17 -19.84
C ALA A 81 -2.28 -7.17 -20.53
N TYR A 82 -2.86 -6.21 -19.79
CA TYR A 82 -3.61 -5.09 -20.35
C TYR A 82 -2.78 -4.28 -21.36
N PHE A 83 -1.48 -4.20 -21.14
CA PHE A 83 -0.52 -3.59 -22.06
C PHE A 83 0.15 -4.59 -23.01
N GLY A 84 -0.37 -5.82 -23.14
CA GLY A 84 0.19 -6.86 -24.01
C GLY A 84 1.57 -7.36 -23.56
N VAL A 85 1.87 -7.31 -22.26
CA VAL A 85 3.09 -7.85 -21.67
C VAL A 85 2.70 -9.07 -20.83
N THR A 86 3.24 -10.22 -21.21
CA THR A 86 3.05 -11.50 -20.53
C THR A 86 4.30 -11.87 -19.72
N ASP A 87 4.32 -13.07 -19.13
CA ASP A 87 5.38 -13.53 -18.26
C ASP A 87 6.80 -13.41 -18.84
N LEU A 88 7.76 -13.11 -17.98
CA LEU A 88 9.18 -12.97 -18.29
C LEU A 88 9.52 -11.97 -19.43
N PRO A 89 9.15 -10.71 -19.28
CA PRO A 89 9.40 -9.71 -20.31
C PRO A 89 10.90 -9.37 -20.42
N THR A 90 11.32 -9.01 -21.62
CA THR A 90 12.64 -8.44 -21.87
C THR A 90 12.78 -7.05 -21.26
N LYS A 91 14.02 -6.59 -21.02
CA LYS A 91 14.28 -5.20 -20.54
C LYS A 91 13.63 -4.13 -21.43
N LYS A 92 13.57 -4.36 -22.76
CA LYS A 92 12.91 -3.45 -23.71
C LYS A 92 11.40 -3.40 -23.50
N GLN A 93 10.76 -4.56 -23.26
CA GLN A 93 9.33 -4.65 -22.95
C GLN A 93 9.00 -3.98 -21.62
N ILE A 94 9.85 -4.17 -20.58
CA ILE A 94 9.67 -3.49 -19.27
C ILE A 94 9.75 -1.97 -19.43
N LYS A 95 10.73 -1.46 -20.20
CA LYS A 95 10.85 -0.02 -20.49
C LYS A 95 9.62 0.51 -21.24
N SER A 96 9.11 -0.25 -22.22
CA SER A 96 7.88 0.09 -22.95
C SER A 96 6.65 0.05 -22.05
N LEU A 97 6.52 -0.97 -21.20
CA LEU A 97 5.45 -1.10 -20.22
C LEU A 97 5.41 0.11 -19.29
N ARG A 98 6.54 0.47 -18.69
CA ARG A 98 6.68 1.65 -17.82
C ARG A 98 6.14 2.92 -18.48
N LYS A 99 6.52 3.16 -19.75
CA LYS A 99 6.03 4.34 -20.49
C LYS A 99 4.52 4.27 -20.70
N ARG A 100 4.01 3.13 -21.19
CA ARG A 100 2.58 2.98 -21.54
C ARG A 100 1.69 3.05 -20.30
N SER A 101 2.06 2.38 -19.20
CA SER A 101 1.31 2.42 -17.96
C SER A 101 1.28 3.83 -17.36
N SER A 102 2.43 4.51 -17.35
CA SER A 102 2.51 5.88 -16.84
C SER A 102 1.65 6.85 -17.66
N LEU A 103 1.68 6.76 -18.98
CA LEU A 103 0.84 7.60 -19.85
C LEU A 103 -0.65 7.28 -19.68
N PHE A 104 -1.02 6.00 -19.60
CA PHE A 104 -2.39 5.56 -19.35
C PHE A 104 -2.93 6.16 -18.04
N VAL A 105 -2.14 6.09 -16.97
CA VAL A 105 -2.54 6.66 -15.65
C VAL A 105 -2.79 8.16 -15.76
N ALA A 106 -1.93 8.88 -16.51
CA ALA A 106 -2.06 10.33 -16.63
C ALA A 106 -3.17 10.81 -17.56
N GLN A 107 -3.42 10.08 -18.65
CA GLN A 107 -4.28 10.54 -19.73
C GLN A 107 -5.67 9.91 -19.69
N GLU A 108 -5.76 8.66 -19.24
CA GLU A 108 -7.01 7.90 -19.26
C GLU A 108 -7.57 7.66 -17.87
N LEU A 109 -6.81 7.00 -16.97
CA LEU A 109 -7.30 6.65 -15.64
C LEU A 109 -7.68 7.89 -14.81
N ALA A 110 -6.87 8.95 -14.88
CA ALA A 110 -7.18 10.20 -14.17
C ALA A 110 -8.48 10.85 -14.67
N GLY A 111 -8.75 10.78 -15.99
CA GLY A 111 -9.98 11.27 -16.58
C GLY A 111 -11.20 10.45 -16.17
N LEU A 112 -11.08 9.11 -16.20
CA LEU A 112 -12.13 8.20 -15.72
C LEU A 112 -12.46 8.45 -14.24
N LEU A 113 -11.43 8.61 -13.41
CA LEU A 113 -11.59 8.89 -11.97
C LEU A 113 -12.27 10.25 -11.75
N GLN A 114 -11.87 11.30 -12.50
CA GLN A 114 -12.50 12.61 -12.39
C GLN A 114 -13.99 12.53 -12.72
N GLN A 115 -14.35 11.88 -13.85
CA GLN A 115 -15.75 11.71 -14.23
C GLN A 115 -16.55 10.95 -13.16
N ALA A 116 -15.98 9.88 -12.62
CA ALA A 116 -16.65 9.10 -11.57
C ALA A 116 -16.83 9.87 -10.26
N LEU A 117 -15.87 10.74 -9.90
CA LEU A 117 -16.02 11.67 -8.77
C LEU A 117 -17.14 12.70 -9.00
N ASP A 118 -17.26 13.21 -10.23
CA ASP A 118 -18.35 14.13 -10.63
C ASP A 118 -19.71 13.43 -10.49
N ASP A 119 -19.83 12.22 -11.02
CA ASP A 119 -21.07 11.40 -10.97
C ASP A 119 -21.42 11.00 -9.52
N ALA A 120 -20.43 10.77 -8.69
CA ALA A 120 -20.59 10.52 -7.24
C ALA A 120 -20.96 11.79 -6.45
N GLY A 121 -20.85 12.97 -7.06
CA GLY A 121 -21.10 14.28 -6.42
C GLY A 121 -20.00 14.72 -5.45
N LEU A 122 -18.78 14.24 -5.66
CA LEU A 122 -17.61 14.53 -4.82
C LEU A 122 -16.75 15.69 -5.35
N SER A 123 -16.90 16.09 -6.60
CA SER A 123 -16.06 17.10 -7.27
C SER A 123 -16.07 18.49 -6.61
N GLY A 124 -17.16 18.85 -5.91
CA GLY A 124 -17.23 20.09 -5.12
C GLY A 124 -16.41 20.05 -3.82
N GLU A 125 -16.00 18.88 -3.36
CA GLU A 125 -15.29 18.65 -2.10
C GLU A 125 -13.82 18.22 -2.30
N CYS A 126 -13.40 17.92 -3.56
CA CYS A 126 -12.04 17.48 -3.85
C CYS A 126 -11.56 17.92 -5.24
N ARG A 127 -10.26 17.81 -5.47
CA ARG A 127 -9.60 18.01 -6.76
C ARG A 127 -8.51 16.98 -7.00
N LEU A 128 -8.27 16.62 -8.26
CA LEU A 128 -7.19 15.72 -8.66
C LEU A 128 -5.98 16.48 -9.18
N GLU A 129 -4.80 15.98 -8.86
CA GLU A 129 -3.54 16.36 -9.49
C GLU A 129 -2.78 15.10 -9.90
N VAL A 130 -2.28 15.08 -11.13
CA VAL A 130 -1.46 13.97 -11.63
C VAL A 130 0.01 14.36 -11.54
N GLN A 131 0.84 13.46 -11.03
CA GLN A 131 2.29 13.66 -11.01
C GLN A 131 2.79 13.96 -12.44
N PRO A 132 3.57 15.04 -12.66
CA PRO A 132 4.11 15.36 -13.97
C PRO A 132 5.15 14.34 -14.44
N ASP A 133 5.46 14.36 -15.73
CA ASP A 133 6.62 13.65 -16.26
C ASP A 133 7.92 14.23 -15.68
N GLY A 134 8.98 13.43 -15.62
CA GLY A 134 10.30 13.90 -15.16
C GLY A 134 10.86 14.96 -16.09
N GLU A 135 11.46 16.01 -15.52
CA GLU A 135 12.06 17.08 -16.30
C GLU A 135 13.28 16.57 -17.09
N GLY A 136 13.23 16.72 -18.40
CA GLY A 136 14.39 16.74 -19.31
C GLY A 136 15.00 15.40 -19.71
N ASP A 137 14.71 14.27 -19.07
CA ASP A 137 15.34 12.98 -19.36
C ASP A 137 14.41 11.94 -20.03
N GLY A 138 13.16 12.30 -20.28
CA GLY A 138 12.14 11.42 -20.85
C GLY A 138 11.77 10.25 -19.90
N THR A 139 12.01 10.38 -18.61
CA THR A 139 11.60 9.38 -17.63
C THR A 139 10.11 9.51 -17.31
N TYR A 140 9.44 8.38 -17.38
CA TYR A 140 8.05 8.27 -17.01
C TYR A 140 7.97 7.72 -15.58
N PRO A 141 7.29 8.42 -14.63
CA PRO A 141 7.09 7.90 -13.27
C PRO A 141 6.40 6.53 -13.28
N GLU A 142 6.91 5.59 -12.49
CA GLU A 142 6.31 4.26 -12.34
C GLU A 142 6.68 3.68 -10.97
N PRO A 143 5.74 3.58 -10.03
CA PRO A 143 4.33 3.97 -10.17
C PRO A 143 4.15 5.47 -10.41
N ARG A 144 3.05 5.82 -11.10
CA ARG A 144 2.63 7.21 -11.26
C ARG A 144 1.60 7.54 -10.19
N VAL A 145 1.68 8.76 -9.64
CA VAL A 145 0.82 9.19 -8.55
C VAL A 145 -0.30 10.08 -9.07
N ILE A 146 -1.54 9.76 -8.67
CA ILE A 146 -2.69 10.66 -8.72
C ILE A 146 -2.97 11.10 -7.28
N SER A 147 -2.92 12.40 -7.02
CA SER A 147 -3.20 12.98 -5.70
C SER A 147 -4.61 13.57 -5.70
N LEU A 148 -5.46 13.08 -4.81
CA LEU A 148 -6.79 13.65 -4.55
C LEU A 148 -6.69 14.51 -3.29
N TYR A 149 -6.82 15.82 -3.47
CA TYR A 149 -6.89 16.80 -2.39
C TYR A 149 -8.35 17.01 -2.01
N TYR A 150 -8.71 16.75 -0.77
CA TYR A 150 -10.08 16.92 -0.30
C TYR A 150 -10.21 18.09 0.70
N ARG A 151 -11.41 18.64 0.78
CA ARG A 151 -11.74 19.67 1.77
C ARG A 151 -11.88 19.02 3.14
N SER A 152 -10.87 19.18 3.98
CA SER A 152 -10.93 18.71 5.37
C SER A 152 -11.89 19.56 6.21
N LEU A 153 -12.56 18.91 7.14
CA LEU A 153 -13.36 19.57 8.17
C LEU A 153 -12.51 20.02 9.37
N TYR A 154 -11.23 19.68 9.39
CA TYR A 154 -10.28 19.98 10.47
C TYR A 154 -9.18 20.91 9.99
N GLU A 155 -8.68 21.77 10.89
CA GLU A 155 -7.56 22.66 10.59
C GLU A 155 -6.26 21.87 10.43
N GLU A 156 -5.40 22.27 9.48
CA GLU A 156 -4.11 21.63 9.21
C GLU A 156 -3.18 21.53 10.44
N SER A 157 -3.35 22.42 11.42
CA SER A 157 -2.56 22.45 12.65
C SER A 157 -2.92 21.34 13.66
N SER A 158 -4.08 20.70 13.51
CA SER A 158 -4.60 19.76 14.53
C SER A 158 -3.79 18.45 14.57
N ILE A 159 -3.24 18.01 13.45
CA ILE A 159 -2.27 16.89 13.36
C ILE A 159 -1.35 17.14 12.17
N SER A 160 -0.15 17.64 12.40
CA SER A 160 0.87 17.94 11.36
C SER A 160 1.26 16.75 10.48
N TYR A 161 0.85 15.55 10.86
CA TYR A 161 1.21 14.28 10.20
C TYR A 161 0.20 13.83 9.14
N VAL A 162 -1.10 14.15 9.28
CA VAL A 162 -2.17 13.71 8.37
C VAL A 162 -2.56 14.86 7.44
N GLN A 163 -2.08 14.80 6.21
CA GLN A 163 -2.49 15.79 5.21
C GLN A 163 -3.82 15.38 4.56
N PRO A 164 -4.69 16.33 4.14
CA PRO A 164 -5.96 16.06 3.49
C PRO A 164 -5.77 15.67 2.01
N ILE A 165 -4.97 14.64 1.78
CA ILE A 165 -4.60 14.13 0.45
C ILE A 165 -4.70 12.62 0.46
N VAL A 166 -5.44 12.04 -0.48
CA VAL A 166 -5.38 10.60 -0.80
C VAL A 166 -4.49 10.42 -2.02
N LYS A 167 -3.44 9.63 -1.91
CA LYS A 167 -2.53 9.33 -3.02
C LYS A 167 -2.86 7.95 -3.59
N LEU A 168 -3.04 7.89 -4.90
CA LEU A 168 -3.14 6.65 -5.65
C LEU A 168 -1.80 6.43 -6.35
N GLU A 169 -1.04 5.42 -5.93
CA GLU A 169 0.21 5.00 -6.55
C GLU A 169 -0.09 3.86 -7.53
N VAL A 170 -0.10 4.15 -8.82
CA VAL A 170 -0.58 3.22 -9.85
C VAL A 170 0.55 2.80 -10.77
N GLY A 171 0.79 1.49 -10.87
CA GLY A 171 1.85 0.95 -11.72
C GLY A 171 1.56 -0.45 -12.25
N ALA A 172 2.27 -0.85 -13.33
CA ALA A 172 2.06 -2.12 -14.01
C ALA A 172 3.22 -3.11 -13.85
N ARG A 173 4.13 -2.88 -12.88
CA ARG A 173 5.29 -3.75 -12.66
C ARG A 173 5.18 -4.64 -11.42
N SER A 174 4.01 -4.73 -10.83
CA SER A 174 3.76 -5.61 -9.70
C SER A 174 3.24 -6.96 -10.18
N LEU A 175 3.57 -8.00 -9.44
CA LEU A 175 2.94 -9.31 -9.62
C LEU A 175 1.45 -9.19 -9.28
N ILE A 176 0.58 -9.71 -10.13
CA ILE A 176 -0.87 -9.62 -9.95
C ILE A 176 -1.35 -10.73 -9.01
N GLU A 177 -1.15 -11.98 -9.39
CA GLU A 177 -1.66 -13.15 -8.66
C GLU A 177 -0.75 -13.57 -7.48
N PRO A 178 -1.29 -14.20 -6.45
CA PRO A 178 -2.72 -14.46 -6.22
C PRO A 178 -3.47 -13.24 -5.66
N THR A 179 -4.77 -13.16 -5.96
CA THR A 179 -5.70 -12.13 -5.47
C THR A 179 -6.96 -12.76 -4.87
N GLU A 180 -7.68 -11.98 -4.07
CA GLU A 180 -9.00 -12.33 -3.54
C GLU A 180 -9.93 -11.11 -3.65
N GLU A 181 -11.24 -11.34 -3.69
CA GLU A 181 -12.23 -10.27 -3.71
C GLU A 181 -12.72 -9.97 -2.29
N ILE A 182 -12.75 -8.70 -1.94
CA ILE A 182 -13.27 -8.22 -0.66
C ILE A 182 -14.17 -7.00 -0.86
N VAL A 183 -14.91 -6.64 0.18
CA VAL A 183 -15.65 -5.38 0.27
C VAL A 183 -15.03 -4.52 1.36
N CYS A 184 -14.57 -3.32 1.01
CA CYS A 184 -14.05 -2.35 1.98
C CYS A 184 -15.15 -1.40 2.46
N ARG A 185 -15.16 -1.17 3.77
CA ARG A 185 -16.02 -0.18 4.42
C ARG A 185 -15.22 0.90 5.10
N SER A 186 -15.76 2.11 5.22
CA SER A 186 -15.17 3.14 6.05
C SER A 186 -15.37 2.82 7.53
N MET A 187 -14.46 3.30 8.38
CA MET A 187 -14.61 3.16 9.84
C MET A 187 -15.92 3.80 10.34
N VAL A 188 -16.40 4.82 9.63
CA VAL A 188 -17.69 5.47 9.95
C VAL A 188 -18.85 4.52 9.68
N SER A 189 -18.90 3.87 8.52
CA SER A 189 -19.97 2.95 8.15
C SER A 189 -19.93 1.62 8.94
N GLU A 190 -18.80 1.26 9.51
CA GLU A 190 -18.69 0.13 10.46
C GLU A 190 -19.37 0.42 11.81
N ILE A 191 -19.41 1.68 12.22
CA ILE A 191 -19.87 2.11 13.56
C ILE A 191 -21.27 2.73 13.52
N LEU A 192 -21.57 3.47 12.47
CA LEU A 192 -22.81 4.23 12.32
C LEU A 192 -23.60 3.73 11.09
N PRO A 193 -24.92 3.87 11.06
CA PRO A 193 -25.75 3.51 9.92
C PRO A 193 -25.61 4.54 8.77
N VAL A 194 -24.39 4.71 8.29
CA VAL A 194 -24.03 5.61 7.19
C VAL A 194 -23.56 4.75 6.03
N GLU A 195 -24.04 5.05 4.84
CA GLU A 195 -23.64 4.34 3.63
C GLU A 195 -22.42 4.99 2.99
N ASP A 196 -21.43 4.17 2.63
CA ASP A 196 -20.34 4.51 1.71
C ASP A 196 -20.89 4.65 0.28
N TYR A 197 -20.02 4.98 -0.69
CA TYR A 197 -20.40 5.17 -2.11
C TYR A 197 -21.20 3.99 -2.66
N LYS A 198 -20.61 2.81 -2.66
CA LYS A 198 -21.20 1.51 -3.05
C LYS A 198 -20.43 0.39 -2.32
N ASN A 199 -21.07 -0.77 -2.19
CA ASN A 199 -20.37 -1.98 -1.81
C ASN A 199 -19.83 -2.66 -3.07
N VAL A 200 -18.61 -2.29 -3.46
CA VAL A 200 -17.95 -2.81 -4.68
C VAL A 200 -17.04 -3.97 -4.28
N ALA A 201 -17.00 -5.02 -5.10
CA ALA A 201 -15.99 -6.05 -4.98
C ALA A 201 -14.63 -5.48 -5.40
N ILE A 202 -13.65 -5.58 -4.53
CA ILE A 202 -12.30 -5.05 -4.73
C ILE A 202 -11.35 -6.24 -4.84
N SER A 203 -10.67 -6.37 -5.98
CA SER A 203 -9.59 -7.34 -6.15
C SER A 203 -8.37 -6.90 -5.35
N VAL A 204 -7.96 -7.70 -4.37
CA VAL A 204 -6.89 -7.38 -3.42
C VAL A 204 -5.80 -8.43 -3.48
N ALA A 205 -4.54 -8.01 -3.45
CA ALA A 205 -3.40 -8.92 -3.34
C ALA A 205 -3.56 -9.80 -2.09
N ALA A 206 -3.47 -11.10 -2.28
CA ALA A 206 -3.61 -12.07 -1.20
C ALA A 206 -2.55 -11.84 -0.11
N PRO A 207 -2.88 -12.02 1.18
CA PRO A 207 -2.01 -11.65 2.29
C PRO A 207 -0.70 -12.44 2.30
N GLN A 208 -0.70 -13.73 1.90
CA GLN A 208 0.49 -14.56 1.77
C GLN A 208 1.49 -14.00 0.75
N LYS A 209 1.00 -13.50 -0.38
CA LYS A 209 1.83 -12.84 -1.39
C LYS A 209 2.44 -11.55 -0.84
N THR A 210 1.62 -10.69 -0.24
CA THR A 210 2.08 -9.42 0.33
C THR A 210 3.10 -9.64 1.45
N PHE A 211 2.93 -10.70 2.26
CA PHE A 211 3.88 -11.12 3.27
C PHE A 211 5.24 -11.47 2.64
N LEU A 212 5.26 -12.36 1.65
CA LEU A 212 6.50 -12.75 0.97
C LEU A 212 7.14 -11.58 0.22
N GLU A 213 6.37 -10.73 -0.47
CA GLU A 213 6.90 -9.52 -1.13
C GLU A 213 7.63 -8.59 -0.16
N LYS A 214 7.14 -8.47 1.10
CA LYS A 214 7.83 -7.69 2.14
C LYS A 214 9.09 -8.39 2.65
N VAL A 215 9.10 -9.72 2.71
CA VAL A 215 10.30 -10.52 3.02
C VAL A 215 11.38 -10.28 1.97
N PHE A 216 11.03 -10.38 0.68
CA PHE A 216 11.95 -10.05 -0.42
C PHE A 216 12.46 -8.62 -0.33
N LEU A 217 11.58 -7.66 -0.06
CA LEU A 217 11.93 -6.24 0.06
C LEU A 217 12.97 -6.01 1.16
N LEU A 218 12.80 -6.61 2.35
CA LEU A 218 13.78 -6.49 3.42
C LEU A 218 15.11 -7.16 3.06
N HIS A 219 15.07 -8.34 2.46
CA HIS A 219 16.29 -9.00 1.97
C HIS A 219 17.04 -8.12 0.96
N GLU A 220 16.35 -7.56 -0.01
CA GLU A 220 16.92 -6.64 -1.00
C GLU A 220 17.52 -5.38 -0.36
N LEU A 221 16.97 -4.92 0.76
CA LEU A 221 17.50 -3.77 1.48
C LEU A 221 18.77 -4.12 2.28
N PHE A 222 18.83 -5.32 2.88
CA PHE A 222 19.82 -5.65 3.89
C PHE A 222 20.94 -6.59 3.42
N SER A 223 20.70 -7.38 2.38
CA SER A 223 21.68 -8.36 1.88
C SER A 223 22.89 -7.76 1.17
N ILE A 224 22.78 -6.52 0.72
CA ILE A 224 23.86 -5.83 -0.01
C ILE A 224 24.49 -4.72 0.82
N GLU A 225 25.80 -4.58 0.65
CA GLU A 225 26.51 -3.49 1.28
C GLU A 225 26.23 -2.16 0.57
N ARG A 226 25.68 -1.18 1.27
CA ARG A 226 25.31 0.13 0.76
C ARG A 226 26.10 1.23 1.45
N LYS A 227 26.47 2.29 0.71
CA LYS A 227 27.08 3.50 1.28
C LYS A 227 26.07 4.28 2.14
N SER A 228 24.79 4.22 1.77
CA SER A 228 23.69 4.82 2.54
C SER A 228 22.44 3.92 2.45
N LEU A 229 21.78 3.73 3.56
CA LEU A 229 20.52 3.00 3.66
C LEU A 229 19.55 3.84 4.48
N SER A 230 18.74 4.66 3.81
CA SER A 230 17.74 5.46 4.50
C SER A 230 16.69 4.56 5.14
N ALA A 231 16.49 4.71 6.43
CA ALA A 231 15.43 4.04 7.17
C ALA A 231 14.07 4.75 7.03
N ASN A 232 14.06 6.00 6.54
CA ASN A 232 12.89 6.87 6.54
C ASN A 232 11.59 6.17 6.12
N ARG A 233 10.67 5.99 7.07
CA ARG A 233 9.37 5.29 6.96
C ARG A 233 9.48 3.81 6.53
N ARG A 234 10.66 3.19 6.51
CA ARG A 234 10.85 1.80 6.06
C ARG A 234 10.76 0.78 7.18
N SER A 235 10.98 1.18 8.43
CA SER A 235 10.80 0.30 9.60
C SER A 235 9.37 -0.26 9.71
N ARG A 236 8.39 0.36 9.05
CA ARG A 236 7.02 -0.16 8.91
C ARG A 236 6.96 -1.58 8.32
N HIS A 237 7.93 -1.95 7.47
CA HIS A 237 7.95 -3.29 6.89
C HIS A 237 8.31 -4.36 7.92
N LEU A 238 9.17 -4.05 8.89
CA LEU A 238 9.46 -4.94 10.02
C LEU A 238 8.21 -5.18 10.87
N TYR A 239 7.48 -4.10 11.18
CA TYR A 239 6.21 -4.18 11.92
C TYR A 239 5.17 -5.00 11.15
N ASP A 240 4.97 -4.72 9.86
CA ASP A 240 3.99 -5.43 9.04
C ASP A 240 4.26 -6.94 9.00
N ILE A 241 5.53 -7.34 8.81
CA ILE A 241 5.94 -8.75 8.79
C ILE A 241 5.69 -9.39 10.15
N GLU A 242 6.06 -8.73 11.24
CA GLU A 242 5.86 -9.23 12.60
C GLU A 242 4.38 -9.52 12.90
N ARG A 243 3.48 -8.59 12.52
CA ARG A 243 2.04 -8.76 12.70
C ARG A 243 1.45 -9.92 11.90
N MET A 244 2.09 -10.33 10.81
CA MET A 244 1.64 -11.39 9.92
C MET A 244 2.30 -12.75 10.17
N MET A 245 3.56 -12.81 10.61
CA MET A 245 4.41 -14.02 10.55
C MET A 245 3.88 -15.24 11.33
N ASP A 246 2.99 -15.04 12.29
CA ASP A 246 2.36 -16.11 13.08
C ASP A 246 0.93 -16.44 12.63
N LYS A 247 0.43 -15.77 11.59
CA LYS A 247 -0.87 -16.08 11.03
C LYS A 247 -0.79 -17.35 10.19
N PRO A 248 -1.88 -18.15 10.11
CA PRO A 248 -1.87 -19.42 9.35
C PRO A 248 -1.37 -19.26 7.92
N PHE A 249 -1.86 -18.25 7.19
CA PHE A 249 -1.45 -17.98 5.81
C PHE A 249 0.05 -17.70 5.66
N ALA A 250 0.69 -17.04 6.65
CA ALA A 250 2.10 -16.71 6.60
C ALA A 250 2.97 -17.95 6.93
N ILE A 251 2.52 -18.79 7.88
CA ILE A 251 3.17 -20.07 8.19
C ILE A 251 3.16 -21.00 6.97
N GLU A 252 2.04 -21.04 6.25
CA GLU A 252 1.91 -21.79 5.00
C GLU A 252 2.78 -21.18 3.89
N ALA A 253 2.78 -19.85 3.74
CA ALA A 253 3.57 -19.15 2.73
C ALA A 253 5.08 -19.38 2.88
N VAL A 254 5.59 -19.54 4.11
CA VAL A 254 7.01 -19.90 4.34
C VAL A 254 7.37 -21.23 3.68
N LYS A 255 6.42 -22.14 3.52
CA LYS A 255 6.60 -23.48 2.94
C LYS A 255 6.13 -23.60 1.49
N ASP A 256 5.52 -22.55 0.94
CA ASP A 256 5.01 -22.52 -0.43
C ASP A 256 6.13 -22.23 -1.44
N ASP A 257 6.76 -23.29 -1.93
CA ASP A 257 7.84 -23.20 -2.91
C ASP A 257 7.36 -22.60 -4.25
N ALA A 258 6.13 -22.86 -4.65
CA ALA A 258 5.60 -22.37 -5.91
C ALA A 258 5.39 -20.87 -5.88
N LEU A 259 4.76 -20.35 -4.82
CA LEU A 259 4.56 -18.92 -4.63
C LEU A 259 5.90 -18.18 -4.44
N TRP A 260 6.82 -18.76 -3.65
CA TRP A 260 8.16 -18.22 -3.46
C TRP A 260 8.90 -18.05 -4.79
N GLU A 261 8.93 -19.13 -5.60
CA GLU A 261 9.62 -19.14 -6.88
C GLU A 261 8.99 -18.15 -7.88
N HIS A 262 7.67 -18.07 -7.90
CA HIS A 262 6.94 -17.12 -8.74
C HIS A 262 7.31 -15.66 -8.39
N ILE A 263 7.32 -15.31 -7.09
CA ILE A 263 7.72 -13.97 -6.64
C ILE A 263 9.21 -13.72 -6.97
N ARG A 264 10.09 -14.69 -6.73
CA ARG A 264 11.53 -14.58 -7.01
C ARG A 264 11.80 -14.29 -8.48
N GLN A 265 11.18 -15.04 -9.39
CA GLN A 265 11.32 -14.84 -10.84
C GLN A 265 10.78 -13.48 -11.27
N HIS A 266 9.63 -13.10 -10.75
CA HIS A 266 9.04 -11.79 -11.03
C HIS A 266 9.97 -10.66 -10.56
N ARG A 267 10.52 -10.74 -9.35
CA ARG A 267 11.44 -9.71 -8.83
C ARG A 267 12.75 -9.67 -9.61
N MET A 268 13.27 -10.82 -10.01
CA MET A 268 14.45 -10.89 -10.88
C MET A 268 14.20 -10.21 -12.23
N ALA A 269 13.00 -10.33 -12.80
CA ALA A 269 12.65 -9.71 -14.07
C ALA A 269 12.38 -8.21 -13.93
N PHE A 270 11.50 -7.82 -13.01
CA PHE A 270 10.94 -6.46 -12.93
C PHE A 270 11.67 -5.53 -11.96
N THR A 271 12.26 -6.05 -10.88
CA THR A 271 13.01 -5.25 -9.89
C THR A 271 14.50 -5.26 -10.19
N ALA A 272 15.06 -6.44 -10.35
CA ALA A 272 16.49 -6.67 -10.70
C ALA A 272 17.44 -5.74 -9.92
N MET A 273 17.29 -5.71 -8.58
CA MET A 273 18.05 -4.78 -7.74
C MET A 273 19.53 -5.08 -7.83
N ALA A 274 20.34 -4.08 -8.18
CA ALA A 274 21.78 -4.24 -8.36
C ALA A 274 22.45 -4.73 -7.06
N GLY A 275 23.24 -5.81 -7.18
CA GLY A 275 23.97 -6.43 -6.06
C GLY A 275 23.18 -7.47 -5.29
N VAL A 276 21.88 -7.67 -5.59
CA VAL A 276 21.08 -8.76 -5.02
C VAL A 276 21.18 -9.97 -5.94
N ASP A 277 21.50 -11.12 -5.37
CA ASP A 277 21.50 -12.39 -6.09
C ASP A 277 20.13 -13.09 -5.89
N TYR A 278 19.36 -13.16 -6.96
CA TYR A 278 18.07 -13.87 -6.98
C TYR A 278 18.25 -15.33 -7.39
N ASN A 279 19.28 -16.01 -6.84
CA ASN A 279 19.54 -17.42 -7.12
C ASN A 279 18.58 -18.36 -6.35
N GLU A 280 18.70 -19.67 -6.60
CA GLU A 280 17.89 -20.71 -5.95
C GLU A 280 18.16 -20.85 -4.44
N HIS A 281 19.31 -20.37 -3.95
CA HIS A 281 19.70 -20.44 -2.54
C HIS A 281 19.24 -19.20 -1.74
N MET A 282 18.63 -18.20 -2.37
CA MET A 282 18.21 -16.95 -1.76
C MET A 282 17.41 -17.14 -0.47
N ARG A 283 16.54 -18.19 -0.40
CA ARG A 283 15.76 -18.50 0.79
C ARG A 283 16.64 -18.83 2.01
N ALA A 284 17.69 -19.61 1.81
CA ALA A 284 18.65 -19.97 2.87
C ALA A 284 19.51 -18.77 3.31
N GLU A 285 19.69 -17.79 2.44
CA GLU A 285 20.52 -16.59 2.65
C GLU A 285 19.71 -15.36 3.06
N LEU A 286 18.43 -15.53 3.41
CA LEU A 286 17.58 -14.39 3.80
C LEU A 286 18.20 -13.56 4.91
N CYS A 287 18.17 -12.23 4.70
CA CYS A 287 18.59 -11.21 5.63
C CYS A 287 17.41 -10.24 5.85
N LEU A 288 16.75 -10.37 7.00
CA LEU A 288 15.55 -9.58 7.34
C LEU A 288 15.82 -8.57 8.45
N THR A 289 17.07 -8.52 8.93
CA THR A 289 17.48 -7.61 10.01
C THR A 289 18.39 -6.50 9.48
N PRO A 290 18.23 -5.26 9.96
CA PRO A 290 19.14 -4.18 9.60
C PRO A 290 20.59 -4.53 9.93
N PRO A 291 21.55 -4.25 9.03
CA PRO A 291 22.98 -4.37 9.35
C PRO A 291 23.34 -3.53 10.60
N GLU A 292 24.32 -4.01 11.39
CA GLU A 292 24.70 -3.40 12.67
C GLU A 292 24.95 -1.89 12.58
N ARG A 293 25.65 -1.44 11.53
CA ARG A 293 25.94 -0.03 11.27
C ARG A 293 24.69 0.86 11.06
N TRP A 294 23.53 0.27 10.66
CA TRP A 294 22.27 0.97 10.44
C TRP A 294 21.24 0.74 11.53
N MET A 295 21.55 -0.11 12.51
CA MET A 295 20.60 -0.52 13.56
C MET A 295 20.03 0.67 14.33
N ARG A 296 20.86 1.68 14.64
CA ARG A 296 20.42 2.89 15.35
C ARG A 296 19.43 3.69 14.52
N GLU A 297 19.72 3.93 13.23
CA GLU A 297 18.83 4.70 12.35
C GLU A 297 17.46 4.03 12.17
N TRP A 298 17.45 2.68 12.05
CA TRP A 298 16.22 1.91 11.96
C TRP A 298 15.43 1.89 13.27
N LYS A 299 16.11 1.87 14.39
CA LYS A 299 15.49 2.01 15.71
C LYS A 299 14.83 3.38 15.86
N ASP A 300 15.54 4.45 15.51
CA ASP A 300 15.02 5.83 15.59
C ASP A 300 13.81 6.02 14.66
N ASP A 301 13.84 5.46 13.44
CA ASP A 301 12.69 5.47 12.51
C ASP A 301 11.49 4.71 13.08
N TYR A 302 11.73 3.51 13.63
CA TYR A 302 10.68 2.71 14.25
C TYR A 302 10.04 3.42 15.46
N GLN A 303 10.84 4.06 16.31
CA GLN A 303 10.33 4.81 17.45
C GLN A 303 9.44 5.98 17.02
N ARG A 304 9.85 6.75 16.01
CA ARG A 304 9.02 7.82 15.43
C ARG A 304 7.71 7.27 14.87
N MET A 305 7.80 6.22 14.06
CA MET A 305 6.63 5.59 13.45
C MET A 305 5.69 5.01 14.51
N SER A 306 6.22 4.31 15.50
CA SER A 306 5.42 3.68 16.56
C SER A 306 4.70 4.67 17.46
N GLY A 307 5.23 5.88 17.58
CA GLY A 307 4.60 6.96 18.36
C GLY A 307 3.48 7.69 17.61
N THR A 308 3.49 7.65 16.26
CA THR A 308 2.58 8.47 15.44
C THR A 308 1.64 7.66 14.56
N MET A 309 2.03 6.46 14.14
CA MET A 309 1.28 5.69 13.14
C MET A 309 0.67 4.41 13.68
N ILE A 310 1.27 3.76 14.67
CA ILE A 310 0.77 2.49 15.22
C ILE A 310 -0.19 2.78 16.35
N TYR A 311 -1.44 2.35 16.19
CA TYR A 311 -2.49 2.49 17.19
C TYR A 311 -2.82 1.17 17.92
N GLY A 312 -2.36 0.02 17.38
CA GLY A 312 -2.49 -1.28 18.00
C GLY A 312 -1.27 -1.70 18.81
N GLU A 313 -1.17 -3.01 19.05
CA GLU A 313 -0.04 -3.60 19.74
C GLU A 313 1.26 -3.43 18.96
N LYS A 314 2.35 -3.17 19.67
CA LYS A 314 3.69 -3.01 19.12
C LYS A 314 4.75 -3.56 20.06
N LEU A 315 5.74 -4.22 19.49
CA LEU A 315 6.90 -4.71 20.22
C LEU A 315 7.97 -3.61 20.36
N PRO A 316 8.80 -3.64 21.42
CA PRO A 316 10.06 -2.90 21.44
C PRO A 316 10.93 -3.29 20.22
N PHE A 317 11.73 -2.35 19.72
CA PHE A 317 12.52 -2.57 18.51
C PHE A 317 13.45 -3.80 18.58
N GLU A 318 14.07 -4.03 19.72
CA GLU A 318 14.97 -5.17 19.95
C GLU A 318 14.23 -6.52 19.84
N GLN A 319 12.99 -6.56 20.34
CA GLN A 319 12.14 -7.74 20.22
C GLN A 319 11.70 -7.92 18.75
N LEU A 320 11.36 -6.83 18.06
CA LEU A 320 11.02 -6.85 16.64
C LEU A 320 12.16 -7.43 15.79
N VAL A 321 13.40 -7.01 16.05
CA VAL A 321 14.60 -7.56 15.39
C VAL A 321 14.79 -9.05 15.73
N ALA A 322 14.54 -9.45 16.97
CA ALA A 322 14.60 -10.87 17.36
C ALA A 322 13.57 -11.73 16.61
N ARG A 323 12.35 -11.20 16.40
CA ARG A 323 11.30 -11.85 15.61
C ARG A 323 11.71 -12.00 14.15
N MET A 324 12.39 -11.00 13.55
CA MET A 324 12.93 -11.13 12.19
C MET A 324 13.98 -12.25 12.09
N LYS A 325 14.87 -12.37 13.07
CA LYS A 325 15.85 -13.48 13.13
C LYS A 325 15.18 -14.85 13.30
N GLU A 326 14.08 -14.92 14.04
CA GLU A 326 13.26 -16.14 14.14
C GLU A 326 12.66 -16.50 12.79
N LEU A 327 12.11 -15.52 12.06
CA LEU A 327 11.55 -15.74 10.73
C LEU A 327 12.61 -16.23 9.74
N GLU A 328 13.82 -15.64 9.75
CA GLU A 328 14.95 -16.12 8.93
C GLU A 328 15.24 -17.61 9.17
N LYS A 329 15.14 -18.10 10.43
CA LYS A 329 15.33 -19.53 10.74
C LYS A 329 14.23 -20.38 10.14
N ARG A 330 12.95 -19.93 10.25
CA ARG A 330 11.80 -20.66 9.68
C ARG A 330 11.91 -20.87 8.16
N PHE A 331 12.56 -19.94 7.45
CA PHE A 331 12.80 -20.06 6.01
C PHE A 331 13.96 -21.01 5.68
N ARG A 332 14.85 -21.30 6.63
CA ARG A 332 15.99 -22.21 6.46
C ARG A 332 15.69 -23.67 6.85
N GLU A 333 14.61 -23.89 7.59
CA GLU A 333 14.10 -25.22 7.98
C GLU A 333 13.31 -25.89 6.84
#